data_7819a66d22959e7216e754e2f2d8f067
#
_entry.id   7819a66d22959e7216e754e2f2d8f067
#
_cell.length_a   1.000
_cell.length_b   1.000
_cell.length_c   1.000
_cell.angle_alpha   90.00
_cell.angle_beta   90.00
_cell.angle_gamma   90.00
#
_symmetry.space_group_name_H-M   'P 1'
#
loop_
_entity.id
_entity.type
_entity.pdbx_description
1 polymer ?
#
loop_
_entity_poly.entity_id
_entity_poly.type
_entity_poly.pdbx_seq_one_letter_code
_entity_poly.pdbx_strand_id
1 'polypeptide(L)'
;MDTLGCIFNASLNTSAIIFATYGLKDTLDNPISYMKDIKSLKEKARFFSILTRWFDYNDTFLAKEWAHPSDNIGTIFSYFTENNNLKVSNFIDSLIKMYEIQGCLALGTSLNKKGYDHVFYVKLASASVFSSLISNNDSEIILSLIHI
;
A
#
# COMPACT_ATOMS: atom_id res chain seq x y z
N MET A 1 2.46 -13.80 2.22
CA MET A 1 3.70 -13.99 3.03
C MET A 1 4.91 -13.32 2.39
N ASP A 2 5.11 -13.43 1.07
CA ASP A 2 6.25 -12.82 0.36
C ASP A 2 6.37 -11.31 0.56
N THR A 3 5.26 -10.58 0.47
CA THR A 3 5.26 -9.12 0.63
C THR A 3 5.77 -8.68 2.02
N LEU A 4 5.38 -9.38 3.09
CA LEU A 4 5.92 -9.10 4.43
C LEU A 4 7.41 -9.44 4.51
N GLY A 5 7.84 -10.50 3.81
CA GLY A 5 9.26 -10.83 3.66
C GLY A 5 10.03 -9.74 2.93
N CYS A 6 9.46 -9.15 1.88
CA CYS A 6 10.05 -8.00 1.16
C CYS A 6 10.21 -6.79 2.08
N ILE A 7 9.16 -6.43 2.84
CA ILE A 7 9.19 -5.33 3.81
C ILE A 7 10.27 -5.58 4.86
N PHE A 8 10.30 -6.78 5.45
CA PHE A 8 11.28 -7.12 6.47
C PHE A 8 12.71 -7.06 5.93
N ASN A 9 12.98 -7.67 4.78
CA ASN A 9 14.31 -7.65 4.17
C ASN A 9 14.74 -6.23 3.80
N ALA A 10 13.84 -5.43 3.22
CA ALA A 10 14.11 -4.03 2.91
C ALA A 10 14.39 -3.19 4.17
N SER A 11 13.75 -3.51 5.30
CA SER A 11 13.98 -2.82 6.57
C SER A 11 15.38 -3.02 7.16
N LEU A 12 16.11 -4.04 6.70
CA LEU A 12 17.52 -4.28 7.04
C LEU A 12 18.49 -3.54 6.10
N ASN A 13 17.98 -2.92 5.04
CA ASN A 13 18.80 -2.21 4.06
C ASN A 13 18.83 -0.71 4.38
N THR A 14 20.03 -0.20 4.70
CA THR A 14 20.22 1.21 5.08
C THR A 14 19.73 2.19 4.02
N SER A 15 20.00 1.93 2.72
CA SER A 15 19.57 2.81 1.64
C SER A 15 18.03 2.83 1.50
N ALA A 16 17.37 1.67 1.67
CA ALA A 16 15.92 1.58 1.67
C ALA A 16 15.31 2.45 2.79
N ILE A 17 15.88 2.35 3.99
CA ILE A 17 15.42 3.12 5.15
C ILE A 17 15.65 4.61 4.95
N ILE A 18 16.84 5.03 4.50
CA ILE A 18 17.13 6.44 4.21
C ILE A 18 16.11 6.99 3.21
N PHE A 19 15.83 6.26 2.14
CA PHE A 19 14.86 6.70 1.13
C PHE A 19 13.43 6.73 1.66
N ALA A 20 13.02 5.70 2.40
CA ALA A 20 11.68 5.61 2.98
C ALA A 20 11.41 6.70 4.03
N THR A 21 12.45 7.17 4.70
CA THR A 21 12.38 8.20 5.75
C THR A 21 12.78 9.60 5.27
N TYR A 22 13.16 9.74 4.00
CA TYR A 22 13.56 11.01 3.43
C TYR A 22 12.54 12.12 3.69
N GLY A 23 13.01 13.23 4.24
CA GLY A 23 12.19 14.37 4.62
C GLY A 23 11.40 14.21 5.93
N LEU A 24 11.57 13.09 6.67
CA LEU A 24 10.88 12.87 7.93
C LEU A 24 11.78 13.15 9.16
N LYS A 25 13.08 12.86 9.08
CA LYS A 25 14.09 13.18 10.13
C LYS A 25 15.51 13.17 9.60
N ASP A 26 16.39 13.89 10.29
CA ASP A 26 17.80 14.07 9.88
C ASP A 26 18.75 12.98 10.38
N THR A 27 18.34 12.09 11.28
CA THR A 27 19.21 11.05 11.88
C THR A 27 18.52 9.71 12.06
N LEU A 28 19.22 8.65 11.67
CA LEU A 28 18.74 7.26 11.69
C LEU A 28 19.67 6.38 12.53
N ASP A 29 19.47 6.35 13.84
CA ASP A 29 20.23 5.43 14.70
C ASP A 29 19.65 4.01 14.72
N ASN A 30 18.34 3.84 14.47
CA ASN A 30 17.69 2.53 14.42
C ASN A 30 16.43 2.53 13.55
N PRO A 31 16.38 1.77 12.42
CA PRO A 31 15.24 1.72 11.50
C PRO A 31 13.93 1.24 12.14
N ILE A 32 14.00 0.28 13.06
CA ILE A 32 12.79 -0.30 13.69
C ILE A 32 12.20 0.68 14.71
N SER A 33 13.05 1.41 15.45
CA SER A 33 12.57 2.44 16.38
C SER A 33 11.91 3.60 15.64
N TYR A 34 12.34 3.86 14.41
CA TYR A 34 11.85 4.93 13.57
C TYR A 34 10.36 4.78 13.20
N MET A 35 9.89 3.54 12.99
CA MET A 35 8.46 3.28 12.74
C MET A 35 7.56 3.84 13.84
N LYS A 36 8.02 3.82 15.09
CA LYS A 36 7.28 4.34 16.25
C LYS A 36 7.21 5.87 16.25
N ASP A 37 8.15 6.53 15.59
CA ASP A 37 8.22 7.97 15.50
C ASP A 37 7.40 8.57 14.36
N ILE A 38 7.01 7.75 13.36
CA ILE A 38 6.12 8.19 12.28
C ILE A 38 4.70 8.32 12.82
N LYS A 39 4.20 9.56 12.93
CA LYS A 39 2.89 9.85 13.53
C LYS A 39 1.74 9.85 12.50
N SER A 40 2.04 10.11 11.25
CA SER A 40 1.04 10.25 10.20
C SER A 40 0.78 8.92 9.50
N LEU A 41 -0.49 8.52 9.35
CA LEU A 41 -0.87 7.34 8.54
C LEU A 41 -0.37 7.43 7.11
N LYS A 42 -0.40 8.62 6.49
CA LYS A 42 0.13 8.86 5.15
C LYS A 42 1.62 8.54 5.06
N GLU A 43 2.40 8.97 6.05
CA GLU A 43 3.84 8.71 6.10
C GLU A 43 4.14 7.24 6.34
N LYS A 44 3.36 6.57 7.22
CA LYS A 44 3.46 5.12 7.42
C LYS A 44 3.14 4.34 6.16
N ALA A 45 2.05 4.70 5.48
CA ALA A 45 1.68 4.06 4.21
C ALA A 45 2.79 4.22 3.17
N ARG A 46 3.35 5.44 3.02
CA ARG A 46 4.51 5.70 2.16
C ARG A 46 5.71 4.84 2.56
N PHE A 47 6.05 4.79 3.83
CA PHE A 47 7.17 4.01 4.35
C PHE A 47 7.03 2.53 4.00
N PHE A 48 5.90 1.91 4.31
CA PHE A 48 5.65 0.50 4.00
C PHE A 48 5.60 0.21 2.50
N SER A 49 5.02 1.10 1.70
CA SER A 49 4.97 0.94 0.25
C SER A 49 6.36 0.97 -0.38
N ILE A 50 7.25 1.85 0.10
CA ILE A 50 8.64 1.89 -0.36
C ILE A 50 9.37 0.59 -0.01
N LEU A 51 9.23 0.11 1.23
CA LEU A 51 9.87 -1.15 1.63
C LEU A 51 9.33 -2.36 0.87
N THR A 52 8.03 -2.37 0.55
CA THR A 52 7.42 -3.42 -0.27
C THR A 52 8.08 -3.52 -1.64
N ARG A 53 8.34 -2.36 -2.28
CA ARG A 53 8.84 -2.28 -3.65
C ARG A 53 10.37 -2.22 -3.76
N TRP A 54 11.09 -2.05 -2.69
CA TRP A 54 12.52 -1.75 -2.72
C TRP A 54 13.36 -2.72 -3.56
N PHE A 55 13.11 -4.00 -3.43
CA PHE A 55 13.83 -5.04 -4.17
C PHE A 55 13.10 -5.55 -5.41
N ASP A 56 11.87 -5.09 -5.66
CA ASP A 56 11.03 -5.54 -6.77
C ASP A 56 10.77 -7.06 -6.79
N TYR A 57 10.68 -7.67 -5.61
CA TYR A 57 10.42 -9.11 -5.40
C TYR A 57 9.00 -9.40 -4.96
N ASN A 58 8.16 -8.36 -4.82
CA ASN A 58 6.77 -8.53 -4.52
C ASN A 58 6.01 -9.12 -5.73
N ASP A 59 4.78 -9.53 -5.51
CA ASP A 59 3.96 -10.23 -6.50
C ASP A 59 3.82 -9.49 -7.84
N THR A 60 3.54 -10.25 -8.88
CA THR A 60 3.18 -9.72 -10.20
C THR A 60 1.92 -10.41 -10.70
N PHE A 61 0.93 -9.63 -11.11
CA PHE A 61 -0.29 -10.10 -11.75
C PHE A 61 -0.27 -9.70 -13.22
N LEU A 62 -0.30 -10.72 -14.11
CA LEU A 62 -0.24 -10.52 -15.55
C LEU A 62 -1.63 -10.64 -16.16
N ALA A 63 -2.13 -9.53 -16.74
CA ALA A 63 -3.45 -9.42 -17.37
C ALA A 63 -3.36 -8.56 -18.63
N LYS A 64 -4.45 -7.86 -19.04
CA LYS A 64 -4.37 -6.83 -20.09
C LYS A 64 -3.45 -5.67 -19.68
N GLU A 65 -3.48 -5.34 -18.38
CA GLU A 65 -2.47 -4.53 -17.72
C GLU A 65 -1.73 -5.41 -16.71
N TRP A 66 -0.42 -5.27 -16.63
CA TRP A 66 0.34 -5.87 -15.56
C TRP A 66 0.21 -5.03 -14.28
N ALA A 67 0.30 -5.66 -13.13
CA ALA A 67 0.10 -5.02 -11.85
C ALA A 67 0.90 -5.70 -10.74
N HIS A 68 1.10 -4.97 -9.65
CA HIS A 68 1.62 -5.51 -8.40
C HIS A 68 0.59 -5.25 -7.30
N PRO A 69 -0.39 -6.14 -7.09
CA PRO A 69 -1.46 -5.90 -6.12
C PRO A 69 -0.97 -5.70 -4.69
N SER A 70 0.19 -6.28 -4.33
CA SER A 70 0.82 -6.06 -3.03
C SER A 70 1.29 -4.62 -2.77
N ASP A 71 1.36 -3.75 -3.78
CA ASP A 71 1.63 -2.33 -3.60
C ASP A 71 0.58 -1.64 -2.71
N ASN A 72 -0.63 -2.23 -2.61
CA ASN A 72 -1.70 -1.77 -1.74
C ASN A 72 -1.42 -2.03 -0.24
N ILE A 73 -0.52 -2.97 0.09
CA ILE A 73 -0.35 -3.43 1.47
C ILE A 73 0.10 -2.30 2.41
N GLY A 74 0.89 -1.35 1.90
CA GLY A 74 1.38 -0.23 2.70
C GLY A 74 0.25 0.59 3.33
N THR A 75 -0.84 0.83 2.59
CA THR A 75 -2.00 1.57 3.08
C THR A 75 -2.72 0.81 4.20
N ILE A 76 -3.03 -0.45 3.97
CA ILE A 76 -3.79 -1.26 4.93
C ILE A 76 -2.95 -1.59 6.15
N PHE A 77 -1.69 -1.96 5.96
CA PHE A 77 -0.80 -2.31 7.06
C PHE A 77 -0.59 -1.11 8.00
N SER A 78 -0.44 0.09 7.47
CA SER A 78 -0.33 1.30 8.29
C SER A 78 -1.58 1.55 9.14
N TYR A 79 -2.78 1.36 8.57
CA TYR A 79 -4.03 1.52 9.30
C TYR A 79 -4.18 0.48 10.42
N PHE A 80 -3.84 -0.78 10.14
CA PHE A 80 -3.94 -1.85 11.14
C PHE A 80 -2.89 -1.72 12.25
N THR A 81 -1.72 -1.15 11.98
CA THR A 81 -0.72 -0.88 13.05
C THR A 81 -1.17 0.20 14.04
N GLU A 82 -2.10 1.07 13.66
CA GLU A 82 -2.66 2.10 14.54
C GLU A 82 -3.92 1.65 15.30
N ASN A 83 -4.59 0.60 14.82
CA ASN A 83 -5.88 0.19 15.33
C ASN A 83 -5.82 -1.21 15.95
N ASN A 84 -5.31 -1.30 17.18
CA ASN A 84 -5.09 -2.56 17.92
C ASN A 84 -6.36 -3.41 18.14
N ASN A 85 -7.55 -2.84 17.95
CA ASN A 85 -8.83 -3.54 18.13
C ASN A 85 -9.28 -4.30 16.87
N LEU A 86 -8.59 -4.13 15.74
CA LEU A 86 -8.94 -4.80 14.51
C LEU A 86 -8.43 -6.24 14.50
N LYS A 87 -9.27 -7.16 14.01
CA LYS A 87 -8.91 -8.56 13.88
C LYS A 87 -8.03 -8.80 12.65
N VAL A 88 -7.17 -9.80 12.71
CA VAL A 88 -6.37 -10.24 11.56
C VAL A 88 -7.25 -10.62 10.35
N SER A 89 -8.46 -11.17 10.61
CA SER A 89 -9.42 -11.44 9.54
C SER A 89 -9.80 -10.18 8.76
N ASN A 90 -10.03 -9.05 9.43
CA ASN A 90 -10.34 -7.79 8.74
C ASN A 90 -9.19 -7.32 7.85
N PHE A 91 -7.95 -7.53 8.29
CA PHE A 91 -6.76 -7.25 7.49
C PHE A 91 -6.72 -8.11 6.22
N ILE A 92 -6.92 -9.42 6.36
CA ILE A 92 -6.94 -10.35 5.23
C ILE A 92 -8.08 -10.03 4.27
N ASP A 93 -9.29 -9.77 4.78
CA ASP A 93 -10.46 -9.39 3.95
C ASP A 93 -10.18 -8.10 3.17
N SER A 94 -9.52 -7.13 3.79
CA SER A 94 -9.14 -5.88 3.13
C SER A 94 -8.13 -6.11 2.01
N LEU A 95 -7.13 -6.97 2.24
CA LEU A 95 -6.17 -7.34 1.19
C LEU A 95 -6.86 -8.05 0.03
N ILE A 96 -7.74 -9.02 0.30
CA ILE A 96 -8.50 -9.73 -0.74
C ILE A 96 -9.27 -8.73 -1.60
N LYS A 97 -10.00 -7.80 -0.99
CA LYS A 97 -10.75 -6.76 -1.71
C LYS A 97 -9.85 -5.90 -2.60
N MET A 98 -8.66 -5.49 -2.11
CA MET A 98 -7.71 -4.72 -2.92
C MET A 98 -7.21 -5.51 -4.11
N TYR A 99 -6.86 -6.77 -3.91
CA TYR A 99 -6.43 -7.66 -4.99
C TYR A 99 -7.53 -7.87 -6.04
N GLU A 100 -8.77 -8.07 -5.60
CA GLU A 100 -9.92 -8.22 -6.49
C GLU A 100 -10.18 -6.95 -7.30
N ILE A 101 -10.24 -5.78 -6.65
CA ILE A 101 -10.47 -4.51 -7.35
C ILE A 101 -9.38 -4.25 -8.38
N GLN A 102 -8.12 -4.33 -7.99
CA GLN A 102 -7.00 -4.09 -8.90
C GLN A 102 -6.93 -5.14 -10.02
N GLY A 103 -7.16 -6.41 -9.68
CA GLY A 103 -7.17 -7.51 -10.64
C GLY A 103 -8.28 -7.35 -11.68
N CYS A 104 -9.51 -7.02 -11.26
CA CYS A 104 -10.63 -6.76 -12.17
C CYS A 104 -10.34 -5.58 -13.12
N LEU A 105 -9.77 -4.49 -12.61
CA LEU A 105 -9.38 -3.34 -13.42
C LEU A 105 -8.30 -3.72 -14.44
N ALA A 106 -7.27 -4.46 -14.01
CA ALA A 106 -6.19 -4.92 -14.88
C ALA A 106 -6.65 -5.92 -15.96
N LEU A 107 -7.63 -6.77 -15.65
CA LEU A 107 -8.28 -7.65 -16.65
C LEU A 107 -9.12 -6.86 -17.64
N GLY A 108 -9.76 -5.78 -17.20
CA GLY A 108 -10.68 -4.98 -17.99
C GLY A 108 -9.99 -4.16 -19.08
N THR A 109 -8.94 -3.44 -18.75
CA THR A 109 -8.29 -2.48 -19.67
C THR A 109 -6.79 -2.31 -19.36
N SER A 110 -6.04 -1.88 -20.39
CA SER A 110 -4.64 -1.49 -20.24
C SER A 110 -4.52 0.03 -20.20
N LEU A 111 -3.98 0.53 -19.11
CA LEU A 111 -3.66 1.95 -18.93
C LEU A 111 -2.44 2.36 -19.76
N ASN A 112 -1.42 1.49 -19.82
CA ASN A 112 -0.21 1.73 -20.62
C ASN A 112 -0.52 2.01 -22.09
N LYS A 113 -1.47 1.30 -22.69
CA LYS A 113 -1.93 1.57 -24.05
C LYS A 113 -2.58 2.95 -24.23
N LYS A 114 -3.00 3.57 -23.13
CA LYS A 114 -3.60 4.92 -23.09
C LYS A 114 -2.64 5.99 -22.60
N GLY A 115 -1.36 5.64 -22.36
CA GLY A 115 -0.33 6.57 -21.89
C GLY A 115 -0.34 6.84 -20.39
N TYR A 116 -1.03 6.00 -19.59
CA TYR A 116 -1.06 6.12 -18.14
C TYR A 116 -0.29 4.97 -17.48
N ASP A 117 0.21 5.21 -16.27
CA ASP A 117 0.88 4.20 -15.46
C ASP A 117 -0.14 3.27 -14.77
N HIS A 118 0.18 1.97 -14.70
CA HIS A 118 -0.61 0.95 -14.01
C HIS A 118 -0.81 1.25 -12.51
N VAL A 119 0.09 2.00 -11.88
CA VAL A 119 0.00 2.44 -10.48
C VAL A 119 -1.29 3.23 -10.18
N PHE A 120 -1.95 3.77 -11.19
CA PHE A 120 -3.26 4.37 -11.02
C PHE A 120 -4.30 3.38 -10.46
N TYR A 121 -4.22 2.10 -10.81
CA TYR A 121 -5.10 1.06 -10.24
C TYR A 121 -4.82 0.80 -8.75
N VAL A 122 -3.57 0.96 -8.32
CA VAL A 122 -3.22 0.89 -6.89
C VAL A 122 -3.92 1.99 -6.11
N LYS A 123 -3.96 3.22 -6.66
CA LYS A 123 -4.69 4.34 -6.01
C LYS A 123 -6.17 4.03 -5.86
N LEU A 124 -6.81 3.53 -6.92
CA LEU A 124 -8.23 3.18 -6.90
C LEU A 124 -8.52 2.09 -5.87
N ALA A 125 -7.78 0.99 -5.90
CA ALA A 125 -7.98 -0.12 -4.97
C ALA A 125 -7.72 0.29 -3.50
N SER A 126 -6.60 0.98 -3.25
CA SER A 126 -6.25 1.47 -1.91
C SER A 126 -7.28 2.45 -1.37
N ALA A 127 -7.70 3.44 -2.16
CA ALA A 127 -8.68 4.43 -1.71
C ALA A 127 -10.04 3.81 -1.44
N SER A 128 -10.54 2.92 -2.33
CA SER A 128 -11.83 2.24 -2.15
C SER A 128 -11.88 1.44 -0.85
N VAL A 129 -10.87 0.59 -0.63
CA VAL A 129 -10.87 -0.28 0.55
C VAL A 129 -10.60 0.50 1.83
N PHE A 130 -9.65 1.45 1.80
CA PHE A 130 -9.37 2.29 2.96
C PHE A 130 -10.58 3.11 3.37
N SER A 131 -11.29 3.72 2.41
CA SER A 131 -12.52 4.47 2.70
C SER A 131 -13.60 3.59 3.30
N SER A 132 -13.75 2.36 2.83
CA SER A 132 -14.71 1.40 3.41
C SER A 132 -14.36 0.93 4.83
N LEU A 133 -13.10 1.07 5.26
CA LEU A 133 -12.70 0.78 6.64
C LEU A 133 -13.04 1.90 7.63
N ILE A 134 -13.12 3.14 7.15
CA ILE A 134 -13.36 4.33 7.98
C ILE A 134 -14.78 4.85 7.86
N SER A 135 -15.51 4.49 6.82
CA SER A 135 -16.90 4.91 6.60
C SER A 135 -17.74 3.74 6.06
N ASN A 136 -18.98 3.65 6.54
CA ASN A 136 -20.01 2.75 6.02
C ASN A 136 -20.95 3.44 5.01
N ASN A 137 -20.61 4.67 4.58
CA ASN A 137 -21.43 5.47 3.68
C ASN A 137 -20.87 5.40 2.26
N ASP A 138 -21.61 4.76 1.36
CA ASP A 138 -21.21 4.59 -0.05
C ASP A 138 -20.91 5.92 -0.74
N SER A 139 -21.64 6.99 -0.43
CA SER A 139 -21.40 8.31 -0.99
C SER A 139 -20.02 8.87 -0.60
N GLU A 140 -19.58 8.66 0.64
CA GLU A 140 -18.25 9.06 1.10
C GLU A 140 -17.15 8.23 0.44
N ILE A 141 -17.39 6.93 0.27
CA ILE A 141 -16.46 6.04 -0.45
C ILE A 141 -16.31 6.50 -1.90
N ILE A 142 -17.41 6.81 -2.59
CA ILE A 142 -17.39 7.33 -3.97
C ILE A 142 -16.67 8.68 -4.03
N LEU A 143 -16.96 9.60 -3.10
CA LEU A 143 -16.30 10.91 -3.05
C LEU A 143 -14.79 10.79 -2.87
N SER A 144 -14.30 9.78 -2.13
CA SER A 144 -12.86 9.54 -1.96
C SER A 144 -12.14 9.22 -3.27
N LEU A 145 -12.87 8.73 -4.29
CA LEU A 145 -12.34 8.36 -5.59
C LEU A 145 -12.37 9.50 -6.61
N ILE A 146 -13.13 10.56 -6.37
CA ILE A 146 -13.30 11.67 -7.32
C ILE A 146 -12.01 12.47 -7.49
N HIS A 147 -11.17 12.52 -6.47
CA HIS A 147 -9.94 13.32 -6.43
C HIS A 147 -8.65 12.50 -6.61
N ILE A 148 -8.77 11.27 -7.14
CA ILE A 148 -7.61 10.40 -7.42
C ILE A 148 -6.90 10.76 -8.75
#